data_7c6981d4f9693518642c187a8c770978
#
_entry.id   7c6981d4f9693518642c187a8c770978
#
_cell.length_a   1.000
_cell.length_b   1.000
_cell.length_c   1.000
_cell.angle_alpha   90.00
_cell.angle_beta   90.00
_cell.angle_gamma   90.00
#
_symmetry.space_group_name_H-M   'P 1'
#
loop_
_entity.id
_entity.type
_entity.pdbx_description
1 polymer ?
#
loop_
_entity_poly.entity_id
_entity_poly.type
_entity_poly.pdbx_seq_one_letter_code
_entity_poly.pdbx_strand_id
1 'polypeptide(L)'
;MKKQWRCHLNVHAIWDLWKQKKAIVVVLMVLIACGLTFYAMGIRQKQELSMYQNRITLFQKDRQFYTYEDAVQMRQRNEEMKEPFSYVIWGTEGIHLLENQDLGRSSRVEVYAIDGNSQLLLPSTVMLDGTITDGCLLGEKAAQELFGVADAAGLSVTLDGHTYQVLGMLTRETQEAVFSAKDLHAARLNRMTVETSENRTRSMLEQTIEWKIGFAGTAFDDRFINSVVGLLSIGLCILGLV
;
A
#
# COMPACT_ATOMS: atom_id res chain seq x y z
N MET A 1 74.62 36.30 -31.17
CA MET A 1 73.92 34.97 -31.15
C MET A 1 72.52 35.12 -30.54
N LYS A 2 71.44 35.15 -31.38
CA LYS A 2 70.04 35.21 -30.94
C LYS A 2 69.49 33.80 -30.85
N LYS A 3 69.21 33.31 -29.63
CA LYS A 3 68.60 32.01 -29.36
C LYS A 3 67.10 32.15 -29.60
N GLN A 4 66.60 31.66 -30.69
CA GLN A 4 65.18 31.58 -31.05
C GLN A 4 64.52 30.44 -30.24
N TRP A 5 63.75 30.76 -29.19
CA TRP A 5 62.89 29.83 -28.49
C TRP A 5 61.66 29.60 -29.36
N ARG A 6 61.56 28.47 -30.07
CA ARG A 6 60.32 28.00 -30.68
C ARG A 6 59.53 27.26 -29.62
N CYS A 7 58.53 27.93 -29.07
CA CYS A 7 57.47 27.24 -28.32
C CYS A 7 56.66 26.41 -29.30
N HIS A 8 56.93 25.11 -29.40
CA HIS A 8 56.01 24.18 -30.01
C HIS A 8 54.85 23.96 -29.02
N LEU A 9 53.81 24.75 -29.13
CA LEU A 9 52.51 24.45 -28.49
C LEU A 9 52.00 23.15 -29.09
N ASN A 10 51.98 22.11 -28.29
CA ASN A 10 51.52 20.78 -28.70
C ASN A 10 49.97 20.82 -28.79
N VAL A 11 49.45 21.18 -29.96
CA VAL A 11 48.00 21.35 -30.23
C VAL A 11 47.21 20.07 -29.87
N HIS A 12 47.87 18.90 -29.99
CA HIS A 12 47.27 17.62 -29.59
C HIS A 12 47.01 17.55 -28.10
N ALA A 13 47.91 18.04 -27.25
CA ALA A 13 47.76 18.04 -25.80
C ALA A 13 46.59 18.94 -25.35
N ILE A 14 46.42 20.10 -26.02
CA ILE A 14 45.30 21.00 -25.74
C ILE A 14 43.98 20.37 -26.20
N TRP A 15 43.95 19.63 -27.29
CA TRP A 15 42.77 18.97 -27.82
C TRP A 15 42.33 17.78 -26.93
N ASP A 16 43.28 17.01 -26.41
CA ASP A 16 43.06 15.92 -25.49
C ASP A 16 42.52 16.42 -24.13
N LEU A 17 43.08 17.52 -23.60
CA LEU A 17 42.56 18.19 -22.41
C LEU A 17 41.14 18.72 -22.59
N TRP A 18 40.81 19.21 -23.79
CA TRP A 18 39.44 19.68 -24.10
C TRP A 18 38.45 18.54 -24.21
N LYS A 19 38.81 17.40 -24.84
CA LYS A 19 38.06 16.16 -24.86
C LYS A 19 37.82 15.61 -23.46
N GLN A 20 38.84 15.59 -22.61
CA GLN A 20 38.78 15.10 -21.25
C GLN A 20 37.83 15.95 -20.40
N LYS A 21 37.87 17.27 -20.52
CA LYS A 21 36.92 18.17 -19.86
C LYS A 21 35.48 17.95 -20.33
N LYS A 22 35.25 17.75 -21.64
CA LYS A 22 33.89 17.40 -22.13
C LYS A 22 33.41 16.08 -21.60
N ALA A 23 34.27 15.06 -21.55
CA ALA A 23 33.88 13.76 -20.97
C ALA A 23 33.49 13.87 -19.50
N ILE A 24 34.25 14.65 -18.71
CA ILE A 24 33.93 14.92 -17.30
C ILE A 24 32.57 15.62 -17.15
N VAL A 25 32.27 16.63 -17.99
CA VAL A 25 30.99 17.34 -17.98
C VAL A 25 29.84 16.39 -18.34
N VAL A 26 30.02 15.50 -19.33
CA VAL A 26 29.00 14.52 -19.72
C VAL A 26 28.74 13.53 -18.57
N VAL A 27 29.80 13.02 -17.93
CA VAL A 27 29.67 12.12 -16.77
C VAL A 27 28.92 12.82 -15.63
N LEU A 28 29.27 14.08 -15.34
CA LEU A 28 28.61 14.86 -14.30
C LEU A 28 27.11 15.07 -14.61
N MET A 29 26.76 15.37 -15.86
CA MET A 29 25.38 15.50 -16.31
C MET A 29 24.58 14.20 -16.16
N VAL A 30 25.19 13.05 -16.50
CA VAL A 30 24.59 11.73 -16.32
C VAL A 30 24.34 11.43 -14.83
N LEU A 31 25.32 11.71 -13.97
CA LEU A 31 25.17 11.52 -12.53
C LEU A 31 24.07 12.41 -11.94
N ILE A 32 23.96 13.68 -12.37
CA ILE A 32 22.88 14.58 -11.95
C ILE A 32 21.53 14.03 -12.44
N ALA A 33 21.42 13.60 -13.69
CA ALA A 33 20.20 13.04 -14.25
C ALA A 33 19.76 11.77 -13.49
N CYS A 34 20.71 10.86 -13.20
CA CYS A 34 20.45 9.68 -12.37
C CYS A 34 19.99 10.08 -10.94
N GLY A 35 20.66 11.04 -10.32
CA GLY A 35 20.24 11.56 -9.00
C GLY A 35 18.83 12.12 -8.99
N LEU A 36 18.46 12.89 -10.02
CA LEU A 36 17.12 13.46 -10.16
C LEU A 36 16.04 12.37 -10.40
N THR A 37 16.36 11.32 -11.16
CA THR A 37 15.42 10.21 -11.37
C THR A 37 15.20 9.41 -10.09
N PHE A 38 16.26 9.10 -9.33
CA PHE A 38 16.14 8.46 -8.02
C PHE A 38 15.39 9.33 -7.01
N TYR A 39 15.63 10.64 -7.00
CA TYR A 39 14.90 11.57 -6.15
C TYR A 39 13.40 11.61 -6.50
N ALA A 40 13.06 11.68 -7.79
CA ALA A 40 11.67 11.64 -8.24
C ALA A 40 10.96 10.32 -7.89
N MET A 41 11.67 9.17 -8.02
CA MET A 41 11.16 7.87 -7.56
C MET A 41 10.93 7.86 -6.04
N GLY A 42 11.87 8.39 -5.27
CA GLY A 42 11.74 8.50 -3.81
C GLY A 42 10.55 9.36 -3.38
N ILE A 43 10.26 10.46 -4.07
CA ILE A 43 9.08 11.30 -3.80
C ILE A 43 7.79 10.55 -4.11
N ARG A 44 7.69 9.85 -5.24
CA ARG A 44 6.51 9.02 -5.57
C ARG A 44 6.26 7.96 -4.52
N GLN A 45 7.30 7.24 -4.13
CA GLN A 45 7.21 6.20 -3.11
C GLN A 45 6.82 6.77 -1.73
N LYS A 46 7.32 7.97 -1.39
CA LYS A 46 6.92 8.68 -0.18
C LYS A 46 5.45 9.12 -0.21
N GLN A 47 4.92 9.54 -1.35
CA GLN A 47 3.51 9.91 -1.51
C GLN A 47 2.58 8.68 -1.36
N GLU A 48 2.95 7.55 -1.96
CA GLU A 48 2.21 6.30 -1.77
C GLU A 48 2.25 5.82 -0.32
N LEU A 49 3.39 5.93 0.34
CA LEU A 49 3.55 5.57 1.76
C LEU A 49 2.89 6.58 2.71
N SER A 50 2.72 7.85 2.30
CA SER A 50 2.09 8.87 3.17
C SER A 50 0.63 8.57 3.49
N MET A 51 -0.06 7.84 2.62
CA MET A 51 -1.41 7.35 2.88
C MET A 51 -1.48 6.36 4.04
N TYR A 52 -0.34 5.76 4.42
CA TYR A 52 -0.22 4.81 5.52
C TYR A 52 0.43 5.39 6.79
N GLN A 53 0.84 6.66 6.77
CA GLN A 53 1.63 7.27 7.86
C GLN A 53 0.89 7.38 9.19
N ASN A 54 -0.44 7.49 9.16
CA ASN A 54 -1.28 7.66 10.34
C ASN A 54 -2.06 6.40 10.71
N ARG A 55 -1.54 5.23 10.37
CA ARG A 55 -2.21 3.96 10.63
C ARG A 55 -1.35 3.07 11.50
N ILE A 56 -1.99 2.35 12.38
CA ILE A 56 -1.37 1.31 13.20
C ILE A 56 -2.19 0.05 13.02
N THR A 57 -1.52 -1.04 12.65
CA THR A 57 -2.14 -2.35 12.54
C THR A 57 -1.83 -3.17 13.79
N LEU A 58 -2.89 -3.64 14.46
CA LEU A 58 -2.80 -4.55 15.57
C LEU A 58 -2.99 -5.98 15.05
N PHE A 59 -2.09 -6.86 15.45
CA PHE A 59 -2.18 -8.30 15.20
C PHE A 59 -2.64 -8.98 16.47
N GLN A 60 -3.60 -9.86 16.37
CA GLN A 60 -4.13 -10.60 17.50
C GLN A 60 -3.05 -11.42 18.21
N LYS A 61 -3.08 -11.41 19.56
CA LYS A 61 -2.04 -12.05 20.39
C LYS A 61 -2.12 -13.60 20.41
N ASP A 62 -3.32 -14.15 20.48
CA ASP A 62 -3.54 -15.55 20.90
C ASP A 62 -3.92 -16.50 19.75
N ARG A 63 -3.67 -16.16 18.48
CA ARG A 63 -4.06 -16.96 17.31
C ARG A 63 -5.56 -17.35 17.27
N GLN A 64 -6.41 -16.69 18.06
CA GLN A 64 -7.85 -16.80 17.95
C GLN A 64 -8.30 -15.91 16.79
N PHE A 65 -9.41 -16.24 16.19
CA PHE A 65 -10.02 -15.40 15.17
C PHE A 65 -11.29 -14.79 15.76
N TYR A 66 -11.52 -13.54 15.45
CA TYR A 66 -12.80 -12.89 15.73
C TYR A 66 -13.79 -13.24 14.62
N THR A 67 -15.02 -13.44 15.00
CA THR A 67 -16.15 -13.65 14.06
C THR A 67 -16.73 -12.31 13.62
N TYR A 68 -17.64 -12.35 12.68
CA TYR A 68 -18.41 -11.16 12.30
C TYR A 68 -19.23 -10.61 13.47
N GLU A 69 -19.81 -11.50 14.32
CA GLU A 69 -20.57 -11.11 15.51
C GLU A 69 -19.71 -10.35 16.52
N ASP A 70 -18.46 -10.79 16.72
CA ASP A 70 -17.50 -10.09 17.55
C ASP A 70 -17.20 -8.69 16.98
N ALA A 71 -17.01 -8.58 15.67
CA ALA A 71 -16.78 -7.30 15.00
C ALA A 71 -17.96 -6.33 15.16
N VAL A 72 -19.18 -6.83 15.08
CA VAL A 72 -20.41 -6.04 15.35
C VAL A 72 -20.42 -5.50 16.79
N GLN A 73 -20.09 -6.34 17.78
CA GLN A 73 -19.99 -5.88 19.18
C GLN A 73 -18.90 -4.82 19.35
N MET A 74 -17.74 -4.99 18.71
CA MET A 74 -16.66 -4.01 18.75
C MET A 74 -17.08 -2.68 18.12
N ARG A 75 -17.82 -2.72 17.02
CA ARG A 75 -18.38 -1.53 16.37
C ARG A 75 -19.34 -0.79 17.30
N GLN A 76 -20.28 -1.48 17.95
CA GLN A 76 -21.21 -0.89 18.91
C GLN A 76 -20.46 -0.20 20.07
N ARG A 77 -19.46 -0.87 20.65
CA ARG A 77 -18.63 -0.27 21.71
C ARG A 77 -17.87 0.97 21.24
N ASN A 78 -17.39 0.96 19.99
CA ASN A 78 -16.70 2.12 19.43
C ASN A 78 -17.65 3.31 19.21
N GLU A 79 -18.89 3.06 18.76
CA GLU A 79 -19.91 4.10 18.55
C GLU A 79 -20.37 4.74 19.87
N GLU A 80 -20.34 4.01 20.97
CA GLU A 80 -20.64 4.54 22.32
C GLU A 80 -19.54 5.44 22.88
N MET A 81 -18.37 5.50 22.25
CA MET A 81 -17.26 6.34 22.69
C MET A 81 -17.51 7.81 22.33
N LYS A 82 -17.04 8.74 23.20
CA LYS A 82 -17.09 10.18 22.90
C LYS A 82 -16.32 10.55 21.62
N GLU A 83 -15.23 9.85 21.37
CA GLU A 83 -14.37 9.99 20.19
C GLU A 83 -14.18 8.60 19.59
N PRO A 84 -15.06 8.19 18.67
CA PRO A 84 -14.92 6.89 18.00
C PRO A 84 -13.67 6.85 17.13
N PHE A 85 -13.04 5.69 17.08
CA PHE A 85 -11.91 5.45 16.18
C PHE A 85 -12.43 5.17 14.76
N SER A 86 -11.69 5.68 13.75
CA SER A 86 -11.79 5.17 12.40
C SER A 86 -10.92 3.91 12.33
N TYR A 87 -11.52 2.75 12.07
CA TYR A 87 -10.83 1.48 12.05
C TYR A 87 -11.45 0.51 11.03
N VAL A 88 -10.70 -0.53 10.74
CA VAL A 88 -11.16 -1.72 10.02
C VAL A 88 -10.63 -2.96 10.72
N ILE A 89 -11.51 -3.92 11.01
CA ILE A 89 -11.13 -5.28 11.40
C ILE A 89 -11.11 -6.12 10.13
N TRP A 90 -10.08 -6.92 9.96
CA TRP A 90 -9.92 -7.68 8.73
C TRP A 90 -9.16 -8.99 8.92
N GLY A 91 -9.30 -9.84 7.94
CA GLY A 91 -8.57 -11.09 7.83
C GLY A 91 -8.40 -11.50 6.39
N THR A 92 -7.46 -12.39 6.14
CA THR A 92 -7.21 -12.96 4.82
C THR A 92 -7.81 -14.35 4.79
N GLU A 93 -8.73 -14.60 3.86
CA GLU A 93 -9.34 -15.91 3.64
C GLU A 93 -8.50 -16.80 2.71
N GLY A 94 -7.44 -16.24 2.12
CA GLY A 94 -6.55 -16.91 1.20
C GLY A 94 -6.95 -16.70 -0.27
N ILE A 95 -6.48 -17.60 -1.12
CA ILE A 95 -6.70 -17.51 -2.56
C ILE A 95 -7.98 -18.27 -2.91
N HIS A 96 -8.94 -17.55 -3.48
CA HIS A 96 -10.20 -18.09 -3.98
C HIS A 96 -10.33 -17.91 -5.48
N LEU A 97 -11.24 -18.68 -6.09
CA LEU A 97 -11.59 -18.55 -7.50
C LEU A 97 -12.83 -17.66 -7.61
N LEU A 98 -12.67 -16.49 -8.19
CA LEU A 98 -13.81 -15.67 -8.63
C LEU A 98 -14.18 -16.05 -10.05
N GLU A 99 -15.47 -16.08 -10.31
CA GLU A 99 -16.03 -16.44 -11.62
C GLU A 99 -16.92 -15.34 -12.17
N ASN A 100 -16.82 -15.13 -13.47
CA ASN A 100 -17.80 -14.41 -14.25
C ASN A 100 -18.57 -15.45 -15.08
N GLN A 101 -19.77 -15.78 -14.63
CA GLN A 101 -20.58 -16.82 -15.27
C GLN A 101 -21.04 -16.42 -16.68
N ASP A 102 -21.29 -15.15 -16.93
CA ASP A 102 -21.76 -14.65 -18.22
C ASP A 102 -20.70 -14.79 -19.32
N LEU A 103 -19.44 -14.57 -18.98
CA LEU A 103 -18.32 -14.66 -19.91
C LEU A 103 -17.55 -16.00 -19.82
N GLY A 104 -17.90 -16.86 -18.87
CA GLY A 104 -17.20 -18.12 -18.62
C GLY A 104 -15.72 -17.92 -18.24
N ARG A 105 -15.39 -16.82 -17.57
CA ARG A 105 -14.04 -16.47 -17.15
C ARG A 105 -13.87 -16.63 -15.66
N SER A 106 -12.64 -16.89 -15.23
CA SER A 106 -12.31 -17.00 -13.81
C SER A 106 -10.96 -16.35 -13.52
N SER A 107 -10.78 -15.87 -12.28
CA SER A 107 -9.52 -15.31 -11.78
C SER A 107 -9.27 -15.83 -10.37
N ARG A 108 -8.00 -16.13 -10.05
CA ARG A 108 -7.57 -16.46 -8.69
C ARG A 108 -7.19 -15.19 -7.97
N VAL A 109 -7.90 -14.86 -6.92
CA VAL A 109 -7.71 -13.64 -6.15
C VAL A 109 -7.44 -13.93 -4.69
N GLU A 110 -6.64 -13.10 -4.05
CA GLU A 110 -6.53 -13.09 -2.60
C GLU A 110 -7.75 -12.36 -2.02
N VAL A 111 -8.49 -13.05 -1.15
CA VAL A 111 -9.75 -12.56 -0.58
C VAL A 111 -9.51 -12.00 0.80
N TYR A 112 -9.96 -10.77 1.01
CA TYR A 112 -9.98 -10.11 2.31
C TYR A 112 -11.41 -9.98 2.83
N ALA A 113 -11.63 -10.47 4.06
CA ALA A 113 -12.84 -10.22 4.82
C ALA A 113 -12.65 -8.97 5.67
N ILE A 114 -13.59 -8.03 5.65
CA ILE A 114 -13.49 -6.80 6.42
C ILE A 114 -14.78 -6.47 7.17
N ASP A 115 -14.65 -5.76 8.30
CA ASP A 115 -15.70 -4.97 8.95
C ASP A 115 -15.14 -3.60 9.34
N GLY A 116 -15.78 -2.53 8.89
CA GLY A 116 -15.34 -1.14 9.07
C GLY A 116 -14.80 -0.49 7.80
N ASN A 117 -13.99 0.54 7.93
CA ASN A 117 -13.54 1.37 6.81
C ASN A 117 -12.48 0.66 5.94
N SER A 118 -12.89 0.14 4.78
CA SER A 118 -12.01 -0.55 3.82
C SER A 118 -10.82 0.29 3.35
N GLN A 119 -10.95 1.61 3.30
CA GLN A 119 -9.89 2.51 2.83
C GLN A 119 -8.70 2.57 3.79
N LEU A 120 -8.89 2.14 5.05
CA LEU A 120 -7.78 1.96 5.98
C LEU A 120 -6.94 0.72 5.67
N LEU A 121 -7.49 -0.26 4.99
CA LEU A 121 -6.77 -1.46 4.56
C LEU A 121 -6.19 -1.26 3.16
N LEU A 122 -7.05 -1.09 2.18
CA LEU A 122 -6.70 -0.97 0.77
C LEU A 122 -7.36 0.27 0.16
N PRO A 123 -6.58 1.19 -0.43
CA PRO A 123 -7.14 2.34 -1.12
C PRO A 123 -8.05 1.88 -2.28
N SER A 124 -9.24 2.45 -2.34
CA SER A 124 -10.27 2.08 -3.30
C SER A 124 -11.07 3.29 -3.78
N THR A 125 -11.75 3.15 -4.91
CA THR A 125 -12.61 4.22 -5.47
C THR A 125 -13.84 4.48 -4.62
N VAL A 126 -14.31 3.45 -3.90
CA VAL A 126 -15.48 3.49 -3.00
C VAL A 126 -15.11 2.88 -1.66
N MET A 127 -15.63 3.42 -0.59
CA MET A 127 -15.50 2.83 0.74
C MET A 127 -16.49 1.68 0.87
N LEU A 128 -15.99 0.49 1.20
CA LEU A 128 -16.80 -0.63 1.67
C LEU A 128 -16.78 -0.60 3.19
N ASP A 129 -17.93 -0.61 3.80
CA ASP A 129 -18.09 -0.78 5.23
C ASP A 129 -18.74 -2.14 5.55
N GLY A 130 -18.69 -2.57 6.81
CA GLY A 130 -19.25 -3.86 7.21
C GLY A 130 -20.79 -3.95 7.17
N THR A 131 -21.50 -2.91 6.73
CA THR A 131 -22.97 -2.89 6.65
C THR A 131 -23.48 -3.26 5.27
N ILE A 132 -22.65 -3.07 4.24
CA ILE A 132 -23.00 -3.38 2.85
C ILE A 132 -23.00 -4.89 2.65
N THR A 133 -24.04 -5.41 2.02
CA THR A 133 -24.19 -6.83 1.67
C THR A 133 -24.11 -7.02 0.16
N ASP A 134 -23.69 -8.23 -0.24
CA ASP A 134 -23.60 -8.66 -1.64
C ASP A 134 -22.75 -7.73 -2.52
N GLY A 135 -21.80 -7.00 -1.89
CA GLY A 135 -20.91 -6.08 -2.55
C GLY A 135 -19.44 -6.42 -2.34
N CYS A 136 -18.60 -6.13 -3.34
CA CYS A 136 -17.16 -6.32 -3.23
C CYS A 136 -16.37 -5.17 -3.88
N LEU A 137 -15.10 -5.06 -3.50
CA LEU A 137 -14.10 -4.26 -4.20
C LEU A 137 -13.16 -5.20 -4.93
N LEU A 138 -12.77 -4.85 -6.15
CA LEU A 138 -11.97 -5.70 -7.01
C LEU A 138 -10.69 -5.01 -7.46
N GLY A 139 -9.57 -5.74 -7.50
CA GLY A 139 -8.30 -5.27 -8.05
C GLY A 139 -8.32 -5.24 -9.58
N GLU A 140 -7.58 -4.32 -10.17
CA GLU A 140 -7.57 -4.09 -11.62
C GLU A 140 -7.19 -5.34 -12.42
N LYS A 141 -6.17 -6.12 -11.98
CA LYS A 141 -5.76 -7.35 -12.67
C LYS A 141 -6.86 -8.40 -12.66
N ALA A 142 -7.54 -8.56 -11.53
CA ALA A 142 -8.68 -9.48 -11.43
C ALA A 142 -9.82 -9.04 -12.35
N ALA A 143 -10.11 -7.74 -12.45
CA ALA A 143 -11.10 -7.20 -13.35
C ALA A 143 -10.74 -7.44 -14.83
N GLN A 144 -9.49 -7.26 -15.21
CA GLN A 144 -9.02 -7.55 -16.57
C GLN A 144 -9.15 -9.03 -16.92
N GLU A 145 -8.84 -9.94 -16.00
CA GLU A 145 -8.99 -11.39 -16.24
C GLU A 145 -10.47 -11.79 -16.35
N LEU A 146 -11.33 -11.28 -15.46
CA LEU A 146 -12.75 -11.64 -15.39
C LEU A 146 -13.60 -10.98 -16.50
N PHE A 147 -13.32 -9.71 -16.80
CA PHE A 147 -14.19 -8.91 -17.67
C PHE A 147 -13.46 -8.38 -18.92
N GLY A 148 -12.12 -8.38 -18.93
CA GLY A 148 -11.33 -7.79 -20.01
C GLY A 148 -11.26 -6.25 -19.95
N VAL A 149 -11.67 -5.65 -18.83
CA VAL A 149 -11.65 -4.20 -18.59
C VAL A 149 -10.96 -3.89 -17.28
N ALA A 150 -10.37 -2.70 -17.16
CA ALA A 150 -9.70 -2.27 -15.93
C ALA A 150 -10.69 -1.80 -14.86
N ASP A 151 -11.84 -1.25 -15.27
CA ASP A 151 -12.92 -0.82 -14.37
C ASP A 151 -14.13 -1.72 -14.56
N ALA A 152 -14.42 -2.52 -13.52
CA ALA A 152 -15.53 -3.46 -13.48
C ALA A 152 -16.65 -3.00 -12.55
N ALA A 153 -16.64 -1.75 -12.08
CA ALA A 153 -17.69 -1.25 -11.20
C ALA A 153 -19.09 -1.42 -11.81
N GLY A 154 -20.03 -1.93 -11.01
CA GLY A 154 -21.39 -2.25 -11.44
C GLY A 154 -21.57 -3.64 -12.06
N LEU A 155 -20.50 -4.37 -12.37
CA LEU A 155 -20.56 -5.74 -12.87
C LEU A 155 -20.68 -6.74 -11.71
N SER A 156 -21.02 -8.01 -12.02
CA SER A 156 -21.21 -9.05 -11.01
C SER A 156 -20.13 -10.13 -11.10
N VAL A 157 -19.70 -10.62 -9.94
CA VAL A 157 -18.78 -11.76 -9.79
C VAL A 157 -19.40 -12.80 -8.88
N THR A 158 -19.02 -14.05 -9.07
CA THR A 158 -19.45 -15.17 -8.24
C THR A 158 -18.28 -15.70 -7.43
N LEU A 159 -18.47 -15.85 -6.13
CA LEU A 159 -17.56 -16.48 -5.19
C LEU A 159 -18.31 -17.61 -4.48
N ASP A 160 -17.80 -18.83 -4.58
CA ASP A 160 -18.37 -20.02 -3.92
C ASP A 160 -19.89 -20.19 -4.19
N GLY A 161 -20.33 -19.84 -5.41
CA GLY A 161 -21.73 -19.95 -5.83
C GLY A 161 -22.62 -18.77 -5.43
N HIS A 162 -22.10 -17.79 -4.69
CA HIS A 162 -22.83 -16.57 -4.33
C HIS A 162 -22.41 -15.41 -5.23
N THR A 163 -23.36 -14.59 -5.67
CA THR A 163 -23.12 -13.48 -6.60
C THR A 163 -22.99 -12.17 -5.85
N TYR A 164 -21.92 -11.42 -6.14
CA TYR A 164 -21.61 -10.12 -5.57
C TYR A 164 -21.52 -9.06 -6.65
N GLN A 165 -21.96 -7.86 -6.33
CA GLN A 165 -21.77 -6.70 -7.21
C GLN A 165 -20.43 -6.04 -6.93
N VAL A 166 -19.66 -5.75 -7.97
CA VAL A 166 -18.45 -4.94 -7.86
C VAL A 166 -18.84 -3.48 -7.63
N LEU A 167 -18.67 -2.99 -6.41
CA LEU A 167 -19.04 -1.62 -6.02
C LEU A 167 -17.99 -0.60 -6.45
N GLY A 168 -16.75 -1.02 -6.52
CA GLY A 168 -15.63 -0.16 -6.88
C GLY A 168 -14.34 -0.94 -7.08
N MET A 169 -13.31 -0.19 -7.46
CA MET A 169 -12.00 -0.74 -7.78
C MET A 169 -10.97 -0.40 -6.71
N LEU A 170 -10.07 -1.32 -6.44
CA LEU A 170 -8.85 -1.03 -5.69
C LEU A 170 -7.92 -0.18 -6.56
N THR A 171 -7.26 0.81 -5.94
CA THR A 171 -6.39 1.75 -6.68
C THR A 171 -5.04 1.16 -7.10
N ARG A 172 -4.82 -0.11 -6.83
CA ARG A 172 -3.60 -0.84 -7.19
C ARG A 172 -3.90 -1.91 -8.24
N GLU A 173 -2.94 -2.15 -9.12
CA GLU A 173 -2.97 -3.27 -10.07
C GLU A 173 -2.73 -4.60 -9.34
N THR A 174 -3.70 -5.09 -8.58
CA THR A 174 -3.59 -6.29 -7.76
C THR A 174 -4.59 -7.36 -8.18
N GLN A 175 -4.30 -8.62 -7.81
CA GLN A 175 -5.23 -9.74 -7.88
C GLN A 175 -5.85 -9.98 -6.50
N GLU A 176 -6.50 -8.96 -5.98
CA GLU A 176 -7.13 -8.93 -4.66
C GLU A 176 -8.61 -8.63 -4.80
N ALA A 177 -9.39 -9.12 -3.85
CA ALA A 177 -10.79 -8.78 -3.71
C ALA A 177 -11.14 -8.60 -2.22
N VAL A 178 -11.98 -7.61 -1.94
CA VAL A 178 -12.41 -7.27 -0.58
C VAL A 178 -13.91 -7.46 -0.47
N PHE A 179 -14.33 -8.23 0.53
CA PHE A 179 -15.72 -8.52 0.83
C PHE A 179 -16.07 -8.11 2.25
N SER A 180 -17.32 -7.82 2.51
CA SER A 180 -17.81 -7.68 3.88
C SER A 180 -17.68 -9.03 4.62
N ALA A 181 -17.18 -8.99 5.86
CA ALA A 181 -17.12 -10.18 6.70
C ALA A 181 -18.51 -10.79 6.97
N LYS A 182 -19.57 -9.98 6.84
CA LYS A 182 -20.95 -10.42 6.95
C LYS A 182 -21.34 -11.42 5.85
N ASP A 183 -20.80 -11.24 4.65
CA ASP A 183 -21.16 -12.03 3.47
C ASP A 183 -20.34 -13.32 3.35
N LEU A 184 -19.20 -13.37 4.05
CA LEU A 184 -18.33 -14.54 4.03
C LEU A 184 -18.64 -15.46 5.19
N HIS A 185 -19.06 -16.69 4.89
CA HIS A 185 -19.29 -17.70 5.90
C HIS A 185 -17.99 -18.04 6.66
N ALA A 186 -18.01 -17.87 7.97
CA ALA A 186 -16.88 -18.12 8.87
C ALA A 186 -15.63 -17.23 8.60
N ALA A 187 -15.85 -15.96 8.26
CA ALA A 187 -14.78 -14.99 8.13
C ALA A 187 -13.87 -14.96 9.38
N ARG A 188 -12.56 -15.02 9.15
CA ARG A 188 -11.53 -15.11 10.20
C ARG A 188 -10.83 -13.77 10.35
N LEU A 189 -11.35 -12.93 11.21
CA LEU A 189 -10.79 -11.60 11.45
C LEU A 189 -9.71 -11.68 12.54
N ASN A 190 -8.49 -11.30 12.24
CA ASN A 190 -7.35 -11.41 13.15
C ASN A 190 -6.46 -10.17 13.19
N ARG A 191 -6.84 -9.12 12.47
CA ARG A 191 -6.10 -7.86 12.40
C ARG A 191 -7.07 -6.70 12.51
N MET A 192 -6.59 -5.63 13.14
CA MET A 192 -7.32 -4.37 13.23
C MET A 192 -6.38 -3.24 12.80
N THR A 193 -6.76 -2.48 11.80
CA THR A 193 -6.04 -1.27 11.40
C THR A 193 -6.82 -0.07 11.85
N VAL A 194 -6.16 0.84 12.58
CA VAL A 194 -6.75 2.02 13.19
C VAL A 194 -6.05 3.25 12.69
N GLU A 195 -6.82 4.27 12.37
CA GLU A 195 -6.30 5.61 12.14
C GLU A 195 -5.90 6.24 13.46
N THR A 196 -4.67 6.76 13.54
CA THR A 196 -4.14 7.38 14.75
C THR A 196 -3.70 8.81 14.50
N SER A 197 -3.94 9.68 15.48
CA SER A 197 -3.32 11.00 15.50
C SER A 197 -1.88 10.91 16.01
N GLU A 198 -1.01 11.83 15.58
CA GLU A 198 0.42 11.85 15.91
C GLU A 198 0.71 11.88 17.45
N ASN A 199 -0.26 12.27 18.27
CA ASN A 199 -0.09 12.48 19.71
C ASN A 199 -0.36 11.23 20.58
N ARG A 200 -0.79 10.09 20.01
CA ARG A 200 -1.08 8.88 20.80
C ARG A 200 0.11 7.93 20.76
N THR A 201 0.59 7.58 21.96
CA THR A 201 1.64 6.56 22.10
C THR A 201 1.05 5.19 21.77
N ARG A 202 1.85 4.33 21.13
CA ARG A 202 1.48 2.96 20.74
C ARG A 202 0.86 2.17 21.88
N SER A 203 1.50 2.15 23.05
CA SER A 203 1.02 1.42 24.22
C SER A 203 -0.33 1.94 24.76
N MET A 204 -0.56 3.24 24.70
CA MET A 204 -1.86 3.82 25.06
C MET A 204 -2.96 3.41 24.08
N LEU A 205 -2.64 3.33 22.79
CA LEU A 205 -3.58 2.89 21.77
C LEU A 205 -3.94 1.42 21.96
N GLU A 206 -2.95 0.53 22.13
CA GLU A 206 -3.14 -0.90 22.40
C GLU A 206 -4.07 -1.11 23.59
N GLN A 207 -3.76 -0.46 24.74
CA GLN A 207 -4.59 -0.56 25.95
C GLN A 207 -5.99 -0.01 25.74
N THR A 208 -6.13 1.13 25.07
CA THR A 208 -7.45 1.73 24.83
C THR A 208 -8.33 0.82 23.97
N ILE A 209 -7.78 0.23 22.92
CA ILE A 209 -8.51 -0.65 22.03
C ILE A 209 -8.87 -1.95 22.75
N GLU A 210 -7.94 -2.55 23.47
CA GLU A 210 -8.19 -3.79 24.23
C GLU A 210 -9.31 -3.58 25.28
N TRP A 211 -9.25 -2.49 26.05
CA TRP A 211 -10.20 -2.26 27.13
C TRP A 211 -11.58 -1.73 26.68
N LYS A 212 -11.60 -0.87 25.68
CA LYS A 212 -12.84 -0.20 25.25
C LYS A 212 -13.52 -0.90 24.09
N ILE A 213 -12.76 -1.38 23.13
CA ILE A 213 -13.28 -2.03 21.93
C ILE A 213 -13.35 -3.54 22.12
N GLY A 214 -12.36 -4.12 22.83
CA GLY A 214 -12.29 -5.55 23.10
C GLY A 214 -11.42 -6.31 22.10
N PHE A 215 -10.59 -5.62 21.31
CA PHE A 215 -9.64 -6.26 20.41
C PHE A 215 -8.27 -6.39 21.11
N ALA A 216 -7.90 -7.61 21.50
CA ALA A 216 -6.60 -7.91 22.12
C ALA A 216 -5.54 -8.13 21.04
N GLY A 217 -4.73 -7.11 20.79
CA GLY A 217 -3.71 -7.14 19.74
C GLY A 217 -2.39 -6.52 20.16
N THR A 218 -1.32 -6.89 19.43
CA THR A 218 -0.03 -6.21 19.51
C THR A 218 0.11 -5.32 18.29
N ALA A 219 0.36 -4.03 18.52
CA ALA A 219 0.48 -3.08 17.44
C ALA A 219 1.81 -3.26 16.70
N PHE A 220 1.75 -3.26 15.39
CA PHE A 220 2.90 -3.16 14.51
C PHE A 220 2.95 -1.73 13.98
N ASP A 221 4.07 -1.05 14.21
CA ASP A 221 4.22 0.35 13.81
C ASP A 221 4.83 0.44 12.41
N ASP A 222 3.99 0.63 11.42
CA ASP A 222 4.41 0.83 10.02
C ASP A 222 5.27 2.09 9.84
N ARG A 223 5.19 3.07 10.76
CA ARG A 223 6.00 4.29 10.73
C ARG A 223 7.49 3.99 10.86
N PHE A 224 7.86 2.98 11.63
CA PHE A 224 9.27 2.57 11.77
C PHE A 224 9.81 2.05 10.45
N ILE A 225 9.07 1.20 9.75
CA ILE A 225 9.47 0.66 8.44
C ILE A 225 9.60 1.80 7.43
N ASN A 226 8.63 2.71 7.39
CA ASN A 226 8.66 3.86 6.49
C ASN A 226 9.86 4.78 6.76
N SER A 227 10.25 4.96 8.02
CA SER A 227 11.45 5.73 8.39
C SER A 227 12.73 5.03 7.95
N VAL A 228 12.81 3.71 8.12
CA VAL A 228 13.96 2.90 7.67
C VAL A 228 14.08 2.91 6.15
N VAL A 229 12.97 2.74 5.42
CA VAL A 229 12.94 2.81 3.95
C VAL A 229 13.36 4.21 3.47
N GLY A 230 12.89 5.27 4.14
CA GLY A 230 13.31 6.65 3.85
C GLY A 230 14.82 6.87 4.04
N LEU A 231 15.38 6.36 5.13
CA LEU A 231 16.82 6.44 5.39
C LEU A 231 17.66 5.63 4.39
N LEU A 232 17.20 4.42 4.02
CA LEU A 232 17.84 3.60 3.00
C LEU A 232 17.82 4.26 1.62
N SER A 233 16.72 4.90 1.25
CA SER A 233 16.60 5.63 -0.01
C SER A 233 17.59 6.80 -0.09
N ILE A 234 17.75 7.55 1.00
CA ILE A 234 18.75 8.64 1.11
C ILE A 234 20.18 8.06 1.06
N GLY A 235 20.44 6.96 1.78
CA GLY A 235 21.74 6.29 1.79
C GLY A 235 22.15 5.78 0.41
N LEU A 236 21.25 5.22 -0.37
CA LEU A 236 21.49 4.80 -1.75
C LEU A 236 21.79 5.98 -2.68
N CYS A 237 21.11 7.11 -2.50
CA CYS A 237 21.43 8.35 -3.25
C CYS A 237 22.85 8.86 -2.95
N ILE A 238 23.30 8.78 -1.69
CA ILE A 238 24.66 9.21 -1.29
C ILE A 238 25.71 8.25 -1.85
N LEU A 239 25.47 6.92 -1.79
CA LEU A 239 26.37 5.91 -2.35
C LEU A 239 26.51 5.97 -3.87
N GLY A 240 25.48 6.42 -4.57
CA GLY A 240 25.52 6.64 -6.03
C GLY A 240 26.25 7.93 -6.44
N LEU A 241 26.60 8.81 -5.49
CA LEU A 241 27.34 10.06 -5.71
C LEU A 241 28.81 9.96 -5.36
N VAL A 242 29.28 8.86 -4.74
CA VAL A 242 30.68 8.55 -4.41
C VAL A 242 31.24 7.55 -5.42
#